data_86cc197e2ad6374dc19f6e8c118be389
#
_entry.id   86cc197e2ad6374dc19f6e8c118be389
#
_cell.length_a   1.000
_cell.length_b   1.000
_cell.length_c   1.000
_cell.angle_alpha   90.00
_cell.angle_beta   90.00
_cell.angle_gamma   90.00
#
_symmetry.space_group_name_H-M   'P 1'
#
loop_
_entity.id
_entity.type
_entity.pdbx_description
1 polymer ?
#
loop_
_entity_poly.entity_id
_entity_poly.type
_entity_poly.pdbx_seq_one_letter_code
_entity_poly.pdbx_strand_id
1 'polypeptide(L)'
;ITIETGKLAKQADGSVTVRMGNTVLLAAVCGAKDAVPGTDFMPLQVDYKEKYAAFGRFPGGFTRREGKPSDYEILTSRLVDRVLRPLFPDNYHAEVYVNVILLSSDGVDMPDALAGLAASSALAVSDIPFGGPISEVRVARIDGRFVINPTFEQLEKADIDIMVGATYENIMMVEGEMDEVQEAEMLEAIRVAHEAI
;
A
#
# COMPACT_ATOMS: atom_id res chain seq x y z
N ILE A 1 -2.19 12.28 -8.88
CA ILE A 1 -2.98 11.17 -8.29
C ILE A 1 -4.42 11.61 -8.20
N THR A 2 -5.38 10.72 -8.54
CA THR A 2 -6.83 10.96 -8.40
C THR A 2 -7.41 9.93 -7.45
N ILE A 3 -8.20 10.38 -6.47
CA ILE A 3 -8.89 9.53 -5.51
C ILE A 3 -10.39 9.74 -5.69
N GLU A 4 -11.15 8.66 -5.88
CA GLU A 4 -12.60 8.69 -6.07
C GLU A 4 -13.27 7.69 -5.12
N THR A 5 -14.41 8.07 -4.52
CA THR A 5 -15.22 7.21 -3.67
C THR A 5 -16.64 7.06 -4.19
N GLY A 6 -17.38 6.07 -3.67
CA GLY A 6 -18.82 5.87 -3.94
C GLY A 6 -19.14 5.20 -5.29
N LYS A 7 -18.15 4.81 -6.09
CA LYS A 7 -18.37 4.16 -7.40
C LYS A 7 -18.45 2.64 -7.30
N LEU A 8 -17.46 2.02 -6.67
CA LEU A 8 -17.29 0.57 -6.58
C LEU A 8 -17.38 0.11 -5.12
N ALA A 9 -17.53 -1.20 -4.92
CA ALA A 9 -17.58 -1.85 -3.61
C ALA A 9 -18.53 -1.17 -2.59
N LYS A 10 -19.74 -0.81 -3.03
CA LYS A 10 -20.73 -0.03 -2.26
C LYS A 10 -21.27 -0.73 -1.01
N GLN A 11 -20.97 -2.01 -0.81
CA GLN A 11 -21.36 -2.78 0.38
C GLN A 11 -20.26 -2.80 1.46
N ALA A 12 -19.07 -2.30 1.14
CA ALA A 12 -18.00 -2.12 2.11
C ALA A 12 -18.27 -0.88 2.97
N ASP A 13 -17.72 -0.83 4.18
CA ASP A 13 -17.84 0.32 5.08
C ASP A 13 -17.11 1.55 4.51
N GLY A 14 -16.00 1.33 3.79
CA GLY A 14 -15.32 2.36 3.01
C GLY A 14 -14.74 1.79 1.73
N SER A 15 -14.79 2.55 0.64
CA SER A 15 -14.15 2.14 -0.62
C SER A 15 -13.72 3.34 -1.44
N VAL A 16 -12.55 3.20 -2.06
CA VAL A 16 -11.98 4.21 -2.95
C VAL A 16 -11.31 3.56 -4.16
N THR A 17 -11.24 4.31 -5.25
CA THR A 17 -10.31 4.04 -6.33
C THR A 17 -9.22 5.09 -6.32
N VAL A 18 -7.96 4.64 -6.42
CA VAL A 18 -6.79 5.53 -6.53
C VAL A 18 -6.15 5.31 -7.88
N ARG A 19 -5.89 6.40 -8.59
CA ARG A 19 -5.33 6.38 -9.94
C ARG A 19 -4.09 7.25 -10.04
N MET A 20 -3.04 6.70 -10.64
CA MET A 20 -1.85 7.40 -11.11
C MET A 20 -1.56 6.94 -12.55
N GLY A 21 -1.60 7.86 -13.51
CA GLY A 21 -1.48 7.47 -14.93
C GLY A 21 -2.53 6.44 -15.36
N ASN A 22 -2.09 5.29 -15.83
CA ASN A 22 -2.91 4.14 -16.20
C ASN A 22 -3.00 3.06 -15.10
N THR A 23 -2.29 3.25 -14.01
CA THR A 23 -2.35 2.37 -12.84
C THR A 23 -3.53 2.78 -11.97
N VAL A 24 -4.44 1.83 -11.71
CA VAL A 24 -5.67 2.03 -10.92
C VAL A 24 -5.80 0.94 -9.88
N LEU A 25 -5.92 1.35 -8.63
CA LEU A 25 -6.19 0.48 -7.48
C LEU A 25 -7.62 0.71 -6.97
N LEU A 26 -8.28 -0.36 -6.56
CA LEU A 26 -9.48 -0.34 -5.72
C LEU A 26 -9.10 -0.78 -4.32
N ALA A 27 -9.38 0.04 -3.31
CA ALA A 27 -9.33 -0.36 -1.92
C ALA A 27 -10.73 -0.39 -1.33
N ALA A 28 -11.02 -1.44 -0.56
CA ALA A 28 -12.27 -1.60 0.17
C ALA A 28 -11.97 -2.09 1.59
N VAL A 29 -12.66 -1.53 2.57
CA VAL A 29 -12.48 -1.87 3.98
C VAL A 29 -13.80 -2.26 4.61
N CYS A 30 -13.75 -3.28 5.47
CA CYS A 30 -14.88 -3.73 6.26
C CYS A 30 -14.42 -3.95 7.70
N GLY A 31 -15.23 -3.50 8.66
CA GLY A 31 -14.99 -3.71 10.09
C GLY A 31 -16.10 -4.57 10.71
N ALA A 32 -15.74 -5.46 11.63
CA ALA A 32 -16.71 -6.12 12.47
C ALA A 32 -17.33 -5.10 13.44
N LYS A 33 -18.63 -5.23 13.73
CA LYS A 33 -19.32 -4.33 14.65
C LYS A 33 -18.82 -4.45 16.09
N ASP A 34 -18.51 -5.67 16.51
CA ASP A 34 -18.08 -5.99 17.86
C ASP A 34 -16.83 -6.86 17.84
N ALA A 35 -15.98 -6.68 18.85
CA ALA A 35 -14.84 -7.56 19.06
C ALA A 35 -15.30 -8.95 19.54
N VAL A 36 -14.59 -9.99 19.14
CA VAL A 36 -14.80 -11.35 19.69
C VAL A 36 -14.42 -11.32 21.18
N PRO A 37 -15.27 -11.83 22.09
CA PRO A 37 -14.96 -11.85 23.51
C PRO A 37 -13.64 -12.57 23.83
N GLY A 38 -12.77 -11.89 24.58
CA GLY A 38 -11.46 -12.41 24.98
C GLY A 38 -10.33 -12.09 24.00
N THR A 39 -10.59 -11.32 22.94
CA THR A 39 -9.53 -10.81 22.05
C THR A 39 -8.81 -9.64 22.71
N ASP A 40 -7.49 -9.75 22.83
CA ASP A 40 -6.59 -8.76 23.47
C ASP A 40 -5.66 -8.05 22.45
N PHE A 41 -5.91 -8.24 21.18
CA PHE A 41 -5.18 -7.62 20.08
C PHE A 41 -6.15 -7.11 18.99
N MET A 42 -5.66 -6.30 18.08
CA MET A 42 -6.40 -5.81 16.92
C MET A 42 -6.24 -6.77 15.74
N PRO A 43 -7.30 -7.52 15.33
CA PRO A 43 -7.26 -8.41 14.19
C PRO A 43 -7.36 -7.62 12.89
N LEU A 44 -6.22 -7.19 12.34
CA LEU A 44 -6.13 -6.55 11.03
C LEU A 44 -5.69 -7.58 10.00
N GLN A 45 -6.45 -7.70 8.93
CA GLN A 45 -6.07 -8.47 7.75
C GLN A 45 -5.99 -7.53 6.56
N VAL A 46 -4.85 -7.55 5.87
CA VAL A 46 -4.62 -6.78 4.65
C VAL A 46 -4.31 -7.74 3.52
N ASP A 47 -5.08 -7.65 2.45
CA ASP A 47 -4.85 -8.38 1.21
C ASP A 47 -4.57 -7.40 0.07
N TYR A 48 -3.45 -7.58 -0.61
CA TYR A 48 -3.12 -6.92 -1.86
C TYR A 48 -3.10 -7.94 -2.99
N LYS A 49 -3.75 -7.63 -4.12
CA LYS A 49 -3.83 -8.55 -5.26
C LYS A 49 -3.68 -7.84 -6.59
N GLU A 50 -2.84 -8.43 -7.45
CA GLU A 50 -2.70 -8.03 -8.85
C GLU A 50 -3.39 -9.05 -9.74
N LYS A 51 -4.57 -8.68 -10.26
CA LYS A 51 -5.31 -9.54 -11.17
C LYS A 51 -4.64 -9.62 -12.54
N TYR A 52 -4.56 -10.80 -13.15
CA TYR A 52 -4.10 -10.94 -14.53
C TYR A 52 -4.86 -10.00 -15.49
N ALA A 53 -6.15 -9.79 -15.24
CA ALA A 53 -6.99 -8.88 -16.01
C ALA A 53 -6.50 -7.42 -15.96
N ALA A 54 -5.81 -6.98 -14.90
CA ALA A 54 -5.27 -5.63 -14.80
C ALA A 54 -4.22 -5.34 -15.87
N PHE A 55 -3.52 -6.38 -16.33
CA PHE A 55 -2.52 -6.31 -17.41
C PHE A 55 -3.08 -6.77 -18.76
N GLY A 56 -4.41 -6.88 -18.92
CA GLY A 56 -5.04 -7.38 -20.14
C GLY A 56 -4.74 -8.85 -20.44
N ARG A 57 -4.42 -9.65 -19.42
CA ARG A 57 -4.03 -11.05 -19.54
C ARG A 57 -5.03 -11.96 -18.82
N PHE A 58 -4.90 -13.26 -19.04
CA PHE A 58 -5.62 -14.30 -18.30
C PHE A 58 -4.62 -15.35 -17.79
N PRO A 59 -4.93 -16.07 -16.70
CA PRO A 59 -4.03 -17.09 -16.16
C PRO A 59 -3.72 -18.19 -17.18
N GLY A 60 -2.42 -18.43 -17.42
CA GLY A 60 -1.94 -19.40 -18.41
C GLY A 60 -1.68 -20.81 -17.86
N GLY A 61 -1.81 -21.04 -16.56
CA GLY A 61 -1.55 -22.33 -15.92
C GLY A 61 -2.60 -23.41 -16.25
N PHE A 62 -2.33 -24.67 -15.87
CA PHE A 62 -3.23 -25.80 -16.14
C PHE A 62 -4.67 -25.56 -15.69
N THR A 63 -4.86 -24.98 -14.49
CA THR A 63 -6.18 -24.69 -13.93
C THR A 63 -6.85 -23.45 -14.55
N ARG A 64 -6.11 -22.61 -15.29
CA ARG A 64 -6.55 -21.32 -15.83
C ARG A 64 -7.22 -20.43 -14.78
N ARG A 65 -6.74 -20.49 -13.56
CA ARG A 65 -7.21 -19.70 -12.43
C ARG A 65 -6.05 -18.88 -11.84
N GLU A 66 -6.38 -17.77 -11.22
CA GLU A 66 -5.44 -17.07 -10.36
C GLU A 66 -5.07 -18.00 -9.19
N GLY A 67 -3.78 -18.17 -8.97
CA GLY A 67 -3.24 -19.07 -7.96
C GLY A 67 -3.11 -18.41 -6.60
N LYS A 68 -2.14 -18.92 -5.82
CA LYS A 68 -1.73 -18.26 -4.56
C LYS A 68 -1.14 -16.89 -4.86
N PRO A 69 -1.20 -15.95 -3.90
CA PRO A 69 -0.51 -14.67 -4.01
C PRO A 69 0.98 -14.90 -4.29
N SER A 70 1.57 -14.03 -5.11
CA SER A 70 3.02 -13.97 -5.32
C SER A 70 3.72 -13.42 -4.08
N ASP A 71 5.03 -13.63 -3.98
CA ASP A 71 5.84 -13.06 -2.90
C ASP A 71 5.74 -11.52 -2.87
N TYR A 72 5.69 -10.89 -4.03
CA TYR A 72 5.48 -9.46 -4.17
C TYR A 72 4.13 -9.00 -3.59
N GLU A 73 3.04 -9.69 -3.90
CA GLU A 73 1.71 -9.39 -3.35
C GLU A 73 1.68 -9.56 -1.82
N ILE A 74 2.35 -10.61 -1.30
CA ILE A 74 2.46 -10.85 0.14
C ILE A 74 3.26 -9.74 0.82
N LEU A 75 4.42 -9.37 0.25
CA LEU A 75 5.25 -8.30 0.80
C LEU A 75 4.51 -6.96 0.80
N THR A 76 3.86 -6.60 -0.29
CA THR A 76 3.04 -5.38 -0.36
C THR A 76 1.93 -5.38 0.68
N SER A 77 1.22 -6.50 0.86
CA SER A 77 0.20 -6.63 1.93
C SER A 77 0.79 -6.36 3.31
N ARG A 78 2.00 -6.87 3.58
CA ARG A 78 2.70 -6.68 4.87
C ARG A 78 3.17 -5.24 5.08
N LEU A 79 3.62 -4.55 4.04
CA LEU A 79 3.99 -3.14 4.11
C LEU A 79 2.78 -2.29 4.49
N VAL A 80 1.66 -2.50 3.82
CA VAL A 80 0.40 -1.81 4.12
C VAL A 80 -0.09 -2.12 5.55
N ASP A 81 -0.05 -3.38 6.00
CA ASP A 81 -0.40 -3.74 7.39
C ASP A 81 0.48 -2.98 8.40
N ARG A 82 1.80 -2.98 8.20
CA ARG A 82 2.76 -2.34 9.12
C ARG A 82 2.55 -0.84 9.26
N VAL A 83 2.17 -0.16 8.20
CA VAL A 83 1.96 1.29 8.24
C VAL A 83 0.60 1.66 8.81
N LEU A 84 -0.42 0.83 8.63
CA LEU A 84 -1.78 1.09 9.12
C LEU A 84 -1.97 0.71 10.60
N ARG A 85 -1.42 -0.43 11.00
CA ARG A 85 -1.68 -1.05 12.31
C ARG A 85 -1.46 -0.12 13.50
N PRO A 86 -0.36 0.66 13.59
CA PRO A 86 -0.12 1.55 14.73
C PRO A 86 -1.10 2.73 14.86
N LEU A 87 -1.93 2.96 13.86
CA LEU A 87 -2.87 4.09 13.80
C LEU A 87 -4.29 3.74 14.27
N PHE A 88 -4.52 2.47 14.61
CA PHE A 88 -5.76 2.09 15.28
C PHE A 88 -5.65 2.33 16.79
N PRO A 89 -6.74 2.72 17.47
CA PRO A 89 -6.73 2.90 18.92
C PRO A 89 -6.37 1.59 19.66
N ASP A 90 -5.57 1.68 20.72
CA ASP A 90 -5.12 0.52 21.52
C ASP A 90 -6.27 -0.33 22.09
N ASN A 91 -7.43 0.28 22.31
CA ASN A 91 -8.63 -0.38 22.82
C ASN A 91 -9.58 -0.87 21.72
N TYR A 92 -9.19 -0.78 20.46
CA TYR A 92 -10.00 -1.26 19.34
C TYR A 92 -9.60 -2.69 18.97
N HIS A 93 -10.47 -3.65 19.26
CA HIS A 93 -10.21 -5.08 19.07
C HIS A 93 -11.20 -5.75 18.11
N ALA A 94 -12.03 -4.98 17.40
CA ALA A 94 -12.88 -5.53 16.35
C ALA A 94 -12.05 -5.85 15.10
N GLU A 95 -12.41 -6.92 14.39
CA GLU A 95 -11.73 -7.33 13.18
C GLU A 95 -11.88 -6.29 12.07
N VAL A 96 -10.77 -5.97 11.38
CA VAL A 96 -10.77 -5.11 10.20
C VAL A 96 -10.13 -5.86 9.03
N TYR A 97 -10.82 -5.85 7.91
CA TYR A 97 -10.36 -6.41 6.66
C TYR A 97 -10.16 -5.31 5.63
N VAL A 98 -8.95 -5.21 5.10
CA VAL A 98 -8.55 -4.26 4.06
C VAL A 98 -8.19 -5.04 2.81
N ASN A 99 -8.90 -4.78 1.72
CA ASN A 99 -8.67 -5.44 0.44
C ASN A 99 -8.27 -4.41 -0.62
N VAL A 100 -7.07 -4.52 -1.16
CA VAL A 100 -6.54 -3.66 -2.21
C VAL A 100 -6.32 -4.49 -3.47
N ILE A 101 -6.94 -4.07 -4.57
CA ILE A 101 -6.91 -4.80 -5.84
C ILE A 101 -6.42 -3.89 -6.94
N LEU A 102 -5.40 -4.33 -7.68
CA LEU A 102 -4.98 -3.68 -8.91
C LEU A 102 -6.01 -3.96 -10.01
N LEU A 103 -6.65 -2.91 -10.50
CA LEU A 103 -7.67 -2.98 -11.57
C LEU A 103 -7.11 -2.74 -12.97
N SER A 104 -6.07 -1.92 -13.07
CA SER A 104 -5.41 -1.57 -14.34
C SER A 104 -3.96 -1.22 -14.10
N SER A 105 -3.08 -1.64 -15.02
CA SER A 105 -1.67 -1.24 -15.06
C SER A 105 -1.17 -1.33 -16.50
N ASP A 106 -0.30 -0.40 -16.86
CA ASP A 106 0.45 -0.44 -18.13
C ASP A 106 1.85 -1.05 -17.98
N GLY A 107 2.21 -1.45 -16.75
CA GLY A 107 3.52 -2.02 -16.44
C GLY A 107 4.65 -0.98 -16.37
N VAL A 108 4.33 0.30 -16.30
CA VAL A 108 5.30 1.39 -16.15
C VAL A 108 5.42 1.83 -14.70
N ASP A 109 4.31 2.28 -14.12
CA ASP A 109 4.25 2.73 -12.73
C ASP A 109 4.09 1.55 -11.77
N MET A 110 4.85 1.55 -10.70
CA MET A 110 4.76 0.53 -9.65
C MET A 110 3.52 0.77 -8.78
N PRO A 111 2.62 -0.22 -8.62
CA PRO A 111 1.37 -0.01 -7.89
C PRO A 111 1.50 -0.10 -6.37
N ASP A 112 2.58 -0.68 -5.85
CA ASP A 112 2.79 -0.96 -4.42
C ASP A 112 2.79 0.31 -3.55
N ALA A 113 3.47 1.38 -4.01
CA ALA A 113 3.48 2.66 -3.30
C ALA A 113 2.09 3.31 -3.19
N LEU A 114 1.19 3.00 -4.14
CA LEU A 114 -0.19 3.48 -4.09
C LEU A 114 -1.08 2.64 -3.17
N ALA A 115 -0.66 1.43 -2.81
CA ALA A 115 -1.47 0.51 -2.02
C ALA A 115 -1.78 1.05 -0.62
N GLY A 116 -0.78 1.61 0.07
CA GLY A 116 -0.95 2.24 1.37
C GLY A 116 -1.85 3.47 1.32
N LEU A 117 -1.65 4.35 0.32
CA LEU A 117 -2.52 5.50 0.10
C LEU A 117 -3.98 5.08 -0.16
N ALA A 118 -4.19 4.03 -0.97
CA ALA A 118 -5.52 3.53 -1.29
C ALA A 118 -6.20 2.95 -0.04
N ALA A 119 -5.50 2.13 0.74
CA ALA A 119 -5.99 1.55 1.97
C ALA A 119 -6.33 2.62 3.02
N SER A 120 -5.44 3.58 3.22
CA SER A 120 -5.65 4.73 4.13
C SER A 120 -6.85 5.57 3.70
N SER A 121 -6.98 5.85 2.41
CA SER A 121 -8.12 6.61 1.88
C SER A 121 -9.43 5.88 2.07
N ALA A 122 -9.47 4.53 1.92
CA ALA A 122 -10.66 3.73 2.17
C ALA A 122 -11.05 3.73 3.66
N LEU A 123 -10.06 3.66 4.57
CA LEU A 123 -10.30 3.82 6.01
C LEU A 123 -10.82 5.22 6.36
N ALA A 124 -10.26 6.26 5.74
CA ALA A 124 -10.65 7.65 6.02
C ALA A 124 -12.10 7.98 5.60
N VAL A 125 -12.68 7.25 4.64
CA VAL A 125 -14.09 7.43 4.22
C VAL A 125 -15.04 6.43 4.88
N SER A 126 -14.54 5.57 5.79
CA SER A 126 -15.31 4.63 6.58
C SER A 126 -15.63 5.18 7.96
N ASP A 127 -16.44 4.47 8.73
CA ASP A 127 -16.70 4.74 10.15
C ASP A 127 -15.78 3.97 11.10
N ILE A 128 -14.79 3.23 10.56
CA ILE A 128 -13.80 2.51 11.33
C ILE A 128 -12.85 3.51 12.01
N PRO A 129 -12.62 3.42 13.33
CA PRO A 129 -11.73 4.33 14.04
C PRO A 129 -10.29 4.16 13.55
N PHE A 130 -9.75 5.22 12.95
CA PHE A 130 -8.43 5.22 12.34
C PHE A 130 -7.76 6.58 12.50
N GLY A 131 -6.55 6.61 13.06
CA GLY A 131 -5.76 7.81 13.36
C GLY A 131 -4.93 8.35 12.18
N GLY A 132 -5.22 7.94 10.93
CA GLY A 132 -4.58 8.47 9.72
C GLY A 132 -5.12 9.85 9.31
N PRO A 133 -4.86 10.29 8.08
CA PRO A 133 -4.38 9.47 6.95
C PRO A 133 -2.88 9.20 6.95
N ILE A 134 -2.49 8.21 6.15
CA ILE A 134 -1.10 7.94 5.76
C ILE A 134 -0.96 7.93 4.24
N SER A 135 0.27 8.09 3.79
CA SER A 135 0.67 7.71 2.44
C SER A 135 1.97 6.91 2.47
N GLU A 136 2.23 6.21 1.39
CA GLU A 136 3.49 5.53 1.13
C GLU A 136 4.10 6.07 -0.16
N VAL A 137 5.41 6.14 -0.19
CA VAL A 137 6.18 6.41 -1.40
C VAL A 137 7.38 5.49 -1.48
N ARG A 138 7.72 5.08 -2.69
CA ARG A 138 8.99 4.45 -2.99
C ARG A 138 10.02 5.51 -3.35
N VAL A 139 11.20 5.43 -2.78
CA VAL A 139 12.34 6.32 -3.10
C VAL A 139 13.46 5.46 -3.64
N ALA A 140 13.90 5.78 -4.84
CA ALA A 140 15.10 5.23 -5.43
C ALA A 140 16.18 6.31 -5.55
N ARG A 141 17.47 5.91 -5.43
CA ARG A 141 18.57 6.77 -5.82
C ARG A 141 19.21 6.23 -7.09
N ILE A 142 19.27 7.07 -8.12
CA ILE A 142 19.79 6.74 -9.43
C ILE A 142 20.79 7.81 -9.83
N ASP A 143 22.03 7.43 -10.15
CA ASP A 143 23.12 8.37 -10.47
C ASP A 143 23.25 9.51 -9.44
N GLY A 144 23.10 9.18 -8.15
CA GLY A 144 23.19 10.12 -7.04
C GLY A 144 21.98 11.06 -6.86
N ARG A 145 20.88 10.83 -7.58
CA ARG A 145 19.64 11.63 -7.49
C ARG A 145 18.49 10.79 -6.95
N PHE A 146 17.72 11.39 -6.03
CA PHE A 146 16.51 10.76 -5.52
C PHE A 146 15.34 10.90 -6.50
N VAL A 147 14.64 9.81 -6.73
CA VAL A 147 13.44 9.72 -7.56
C VAL A 147 12.31 9.15 -6.72
N ILE A 148 11.18 9.86 -6.66
CA ILE A 148 9.97 9.42 -5.96
C ILE A 148 9.12 8.59 -6.92
N ASN A 149 8.66 7.43 -6.45
CA ASN A 149 7.86 6.48 -7.21
C ASN A 149 8.49 6.16 -8.58
N PRO A 150 9.70 5.59 -8.60
CA PRO A 150 10.40 5.26 -9.83
C PRO A 150 9.59 4.26 -10.66
N THR A 151 9.81 4.27 -11.97
CA THR A 151 9.31 3.20 -12.84
C THR A 151 10.11 1.91 -12.63
N PHE A 152 9.58 0.77 -13.09
CA PHE A 152 10.31 -0.50 -13.05
C PHE A 152 11.68 -0.41 -13.71
N GLU A 153 11.79 0.23 -14.88
CA GLU A 153 13.06 0.41 -15.59
C GLU A 153 14.06 1.29 -14.81
N GLN A 154 13.57 2.31 -14.13
CA GLN A 154 14.40 3.18 -13.32
C GLN A 154 14.95 2.45 -12.09
N LEU A 155 14.14 1.60 -11.48
CA LEU A 155 14.52 0.88 -10.26
C LEU A 155 15.69 -0.10 -10.50
N GLU A 156 15.78 -0.69 -11.69
CA GLU A 156 16.91 -1.59 -12.04
C GLU A 156 18.30 -0.94 -11.93
N LYS A 157 18.38 0.39 -11.90
CA LYS A 157 19.62 1.17 -11.82
C LYS A 157 19.87 1.82 -10.46
N ALA A 158 18.97 1.58 -9.52
CA ALA A 158 19.01 2.21 -8.22
C ALA A 158 20.02 1.54 -7.29
N ASP A 159 20.76 2.34 -6.52
CA ASP A 159 21.61 1.90 -5.42
C ASP A 159 20.94 2.07 -4.05
N ILE A 160 19.82 2.75 -4.00
CA ILE A 160 18.87 2.81 -2.87
C ILE A 160 17.49 2.52 -3.44
N ASP A 161 16.78 1.59 -2.82
CA ASP A 161 15.37 1.30 -3.03
C ASP A 161 14.70 1.13 -1.69
N ILE A 162 13.95 2.14 -1.24
CA ILE A 162 13.23 2.11 0.02
C ILE A 162 11.76 2.49 -0.17
N MET A 163 10.89 1.80 0.56
CA MET A 163 9.51 2.16 0.77
C MET A 163 9.37 2.86 2.12
N VAL A 164 8.78 4.03 2.12
CA VAL A 164 8.52 4.81 3.34
C VAL A 164 7.03 5.06 3.46
N GLY A 165 6.48 4.74 4.62
CA GLY A 165 5.10 5.06 4.98
C GLY A 165 5.06 6.03 6.15
N ALA A 166 4.28 7.09 6.03
CA ALA A 166 4.24 8.14 7.04
C ALA A 166 2.85 8.79 7.16
N THR A 167 2.60 9.38 8.33
CA THR A 167 1.60 10.44 8.53
C THR A 167 2.24 11.79 8.20
N TYR A 168 1.49 12.86 8.32
CA TYR A 168 2.03 14.22 8.17
C TYR A 168 3.17 14.51 9.16
N GLU A 169 3.10 13.97 10.37
CA GLU A 169 4.06 14.27 11.45
C GLU A 169 5.09 13.17 11.69
N ASN A 170 4.73 11.90 11.43
CA ASN A 170 5.52 10.76 11.88
C ASN A 170 5.79 9.75 10.77
N ILE A 171 7.04 9.28 10.72
CA ILE A 171 7.42 8.13 9.89
C ILE A 171 6.98 6.87 10.62
N MET A 172 6.14 6.06 9.96
CA MET A 172 5.54 4.86 10.54
C MET A 172 6.26 3.58 10.11
N MET A 173 6.83 3.57 8.91
CA MET A 173 7.46 2.39 8.33
C MET A 173 8.55 2.79 7.34
N VAL A 174 9.67 2.10 7.40
CA VAL A 174 10.74 2.13 6.41
C VAL A 174 11.13 0.68 6.13
N GLU A 175 11.19 0.31 4.86
CA GLU A 175 11.63 -1.00 4.39
C GLU A 175 12.35 -0.84 3.06
N GLY A 176 13.38 -1.65 2.80
CA GLY A 176 14.03 -1.61 1.50
C GLY A 176 15.40 -2.24 1.50
N GLU A 177 16.11 -2.04 0.41
CA GLU A 177 17.46 -2.54 0.19
C GLU A 177 18.35 -1.45 -0.40
N MET A 178 19.66 -1.59 -0.20
CA MET A 178 20.63 -0.62 -0.68
C MET A 178 22.02 -1.21 -0.79
N ASP A 179 22.82 -0.66 -1.70
CA ASP A 179 24.19 -1.08 -1.99
C ASP A 179 25.20 -0.31 -1.13
N GLU A 180 25.43 -0.76 0.13
CA GLU A 180 26.47 -0.25 1.04
C GLU A 180 26.52 1.29 1.18
N VAL A 181 25.35 1.95 1.25
CA VAL A 181 25.26 3.42 1.41
C VAL A 181 25.55 3.86 2.84
N GLN A 182 25.94 5.13 3.00
CA GLN A 182 26.18 5.71 4.33
C GLN A 182 24.87 6.09 5.02
N GLU A 183 24.85 6.07 6.37
CA GLU A 183 23.66 6.43 7.15
C GLU A 183 23.12 7.83 6.80
N ALA A 184 24.00 8.79 6.53
CA ALA A 184 23.59 10.15 6.16
C ALA A 184 22.81 10.19 4.83
N GLU A 185 23.15 9.35 3.88
CA GLU A 185 22.45 9.25 2.60
C GLU A 185 21.10 8.56 2.75
N MET A 186 21.02 7.55 3.62
CA MET A 186 19.75 6.90 3.98
C MET A 186 18.79 7.87 4.68
N LEU A 187 19.31 8.66 5.64
CA LEU A 187 18.51 9.69 6.31
C LEU A 187 17.96 10.72 5.33
N GLU A 188 18.77 11.11 4.34
CA GLU A 188 18.32 12.04 3.28
C GLU A 188 17.23 11.41 2.41
N ALA A 189 17.34 10.13 2.04
CA ALA A 189 16.31 9.40 1.31
C ALA A 189 14.98 9.38 2.07
N ILE A 190 15.02 9.12 3.38
CA ILE A 190 13.83 9.13 4.26
C ILE A 190 13.25 10.54 4.35
N ARG A 191 14.08 11.59 4.44
CA ARG A 191 13.62 12.98 4.46
C ARG A 191 12.88 13.34 3.16
N VAL A 192 13.47 13.00 2.01
CA VAL A 192 12.87 13.20 0.68
C VAL A 192 11.54 12.46 0.56
N ALA A 193 11.46 11.22 1.08
CA ALA A 193 10.21 10.46 1.13
C ALA A 193 9.13 11.19 1.95
N HIS A 194 9.47 11.62 3.17
CA HIS A 194 8.52 12.27 4.07
C HIS A 194 8.01 13.61 3.53
N GLU A 195 8.85 14.35 2.80
CA GLU A 195 8.43 15.58 2.12
C GLU A 195 7.45 15.33 0.94
N ALA A 196 7.51 14.13 0.34
CA ALA A 196 6.64 13.75 -0.77
C ALA A 196 5.30 13.15 -0.31
N ILE A 197 5.23 12.62 0.91
CA ILE A 197 4.04 12.08 1.56
C ILE A 197 3.13 13.21 2.07
#